data_ca2600ef13a7a294bfd8a0a0529b7491
#
_entry.id   ca2600ef13a7a294bfd8a0a0529b7491
#
_cell.length_a   1.000
_cell.length_b   1.000
_cell.length_c   1.000
_cell.angle_alpha   90.00
_cell.angle_beta   90.00
_cell.angle_gamma   90.00
#
_symmetry.space_group_name_H-M   'P 1'
#
loop_
_entity.id
_entity.type
_entity.pdbx_description
1 polymer ?
#
loop_
_entity_poly.entity_id
_entity_poly.type
_entity_poly.pdbx_seq_one_letter_code
_entity_poly.pdbx_strand_id
1 'polypeptide(L)'
;MTPPRLKKLFLFAAVWLLAGSFPSLQAQTPATPTPPVSAPVAPTAPTAPTAPTAPKVATISNPPGPLVNLQIGNGNERQNLSTAIQIVVVMTLLTLAPSLIMLMTSFTRIVIVLGFVRTALGVPSAPANQLLIGISLFITFFIMTPVWNEIQDKAITPYMAEQINSNEAMDLAIEPLRTFMLRQTRPGEVDFFLDLAGMGRTEVKDLPMRVVLPAFVISELRTSFQMGFLIFIPFLVIDFLVASTLMSMGMMMMPPTMVALPLKLLLFVLVDGWQLVIRSLIQSFG
;
A
#
# COMPACT_ATOMS: atom_id res chain seq x y z
N MET A 1 -6.63 35.78 -3.88
CA MET A 1 -7.84 34.94 -3.82
C MET A 1 -7.47 33.55 -4.35
N THR A 2 -7.14 32.60 -3.49
CA THR A 2 -6.82 31.22 -3.87
C THR A 2 -8.14 30.50 -4.17
N PRO A 3 -8.29 29.81 -5.31
CA PRO A 3 -9.53 29.16 -5.66
C PRO A 3 -9.88 28.06 -4.64
N PRO A 4 -11.16 27.91 -4.26
CA PRO A 4 -11.59 27.00 -3.21
C PRO A 4 -11.27 25.52 -3.47
N ARG A 5 -10.92 25.18 -4.71
CA ARG A 5 -10.50 23.82 -5.13
C ARG A 5 -9.15 23.39 -4.55
N LEU A 6 -8.20 24.34 -4.36
CA LEU A 6 -6.86 24.04 -3.83
C LEU A 6 -6.91 23.68 -2.32
N LYS A 7 -7.80 24.33 -1.54
CA LYS A 7 -7.95 24.03 -0.09
C LYS A 7 -8.51 22.63 0.14
N LYS A 8 -9.43 22.16 -0.70
CA LYS A 8 -9.97 20.79 -0.62
C LYS A 8 -8.95 19.73 -1.01
N LEU A 9 -8.06 20.05 -1.95
CA LEU A 9 -6.94 19.19 -2.36
C LEU A 9 -5.96 18.95 -1.20
N PHE A 10 -5.60 20.03 -0.47
CA PHE A 10 -4.71 19.94 0.70
C PHE A 10 -5.34 19.16 1.87
N LEU A 11 -6.65 19.28 2.08
CA LEU A 11 -7.36 18.56 3.13
C LEU A 11 -7.39 17.04 2.86
N PHE A 12 -7.55 16.65 1.60
CA PHE A 12 -7.56 15.24 1.20
C PHE A 12 -6.16 14.62 1.30
N ALA A 13 -5.12 15.35 0.89
CA ALA A 13 -3.72 14.93 1.05
C ALA A 13 -3.33 14.82 2.54
N ALA A 14 -3.82 15.71 3.40
CA ALA A 14 -3.58 15.68 4.83
C ALA A 14 -4.27 14.48 5.53
N VAL A 15 -5.49 14.14 5.14
CA VAL A 15 -6.20 12.94 5.64
C VAL A 15 -5.47 11.67 5.21
N TRP A 16 -4.93 11.62 3.99
CA TRP A 16 -4.15 10.48 3.50
C TRP A 16 -2.79 10.35 4.19
N LEU A 17 -2.11 11.47 4.50
CA LEU A 17 -0.86 11.48 5.25
C LEU A 17 -1.04 11.02 6.71
N LEU A 18 -2.17 11.33 7.33
CA LEU A 18 -2.51 10.88 8.68
C LEU A 18 -2.90 9.39 8.75
N ALA A 19 -3.47 8.83 7.66
CA ALA A 19 -3.77 7.40 7.57
C ALA A 19 -2.52 6.53 7.33
N GLY A 20 -1.40 7.13 6.91
CA GLY A 20 -0.14 6.45 6.58
C GLY A 20 0.81 6.20 7.75
N SER A 21 0.41 6.41 9.00
CA SER A 21 1.22 6.05 10.18
C SER A 21 1.23 4.54 10.39
N PHE A 22 1.94 3.82 9.51
CA PHE A 22 2.31 2.43 9.80
C PHE A 22 3.36 2.43 10.91
N PRO A 23 3.16 1.66 12.01
CA PRO A 23 4.21 1.46 12.99
C PRO A 23 5.37 0.75 12.29
N SER A 24 6.55 1.37 12.33
CA SER A 24 7.79 0.77 11.89
C SER A 24 8.02 -0.51 12.71
N LEU A 25 7.96 -1.67 12.05
CA LEU A 25 8.51 -2.91 12.60
C LEU A 25 10.02 -2.68 12.76
N GLN A 26 10.45 -2.34 13.95
CA GLN A 26 11.86 -2.34 14.32
C GLN A 26 12.32 -3.80 14.31
N ALA A 27 13.18 -4.13 13.37
CA ALA A 27 13.93 -5.38 13.37
C ALA A 27 14.71 -5.45 14.69
N GLN A 28 14.36 -6.42 15.53
CA GLN A 28 15.14 -6.74 16.73
C GLN A 28 16.52 -7.23 16.30
N THR A 29 17.54 -6.47 16.65
CA THR A 29 18.94 -6.88 16.59
C THR A 29 19.14 -8.11 17.46
N PRO A 30 19.84 -9.17 17.01
CA PRO A 30 20.15 -10.32 17.84
C PRO A 30 21.06 -9.91 19.00
N ALA A 31 20.67 -10.26 20.21
CA ALA A 31 21.43 -10.01 21.42
C ALA A 31 22.78 -10.76 21.39
N THR A 32 23.85 -10.02 21.63
CA THR A 32 25.22 -10.54 21.85
C THR A 32 25.23 -11.41 23.11
N PRO A 33 25.88 -12.60 23.10
CA PRO A 33 25.97 -13.45 24.29
C PRO A 33 26.91 -12.86 25.33
N THR A 34 26.38 -12.66 26.53
CA THR A 34 27.14 -12.29 27.73
C THR A 34 27.96 -13.50 28.26
N PRO A 35 29.20 -13.29 28.79
CA PRO A 35 30.02 -14.35 29.34
C PRO A 35 29.53 -14.83 30.72
N PRO A 36 29.88 -16.04 31.16
CA PRO A 36 29.31 -16.69 32.34
C PRO A 36 29.87 -16.10 33.66
N VAL A 37 28.96 -15.80 34.57
CA VAL A 37 29.26 -15.41 35.94
C VAL A 37 29.26 -16.62 36.87
N SER A 38 30.25 -16.61 37.72
CA SER A 38 30.73 -17.60 38.68
C SER A 38 29.70 -18.17 39.67
N ALA A 39 30.02 -19.34 40.20
CA ALA A 39 29.30 -20.29 41.02
C ALA A 39 28.84 -19.79 42.44
N PRO A 40 27.98 -20.59 43.10
CA PRO A 40 27.02 -20.15 44.09
C PRO A 40 27.51 -20.24 45.55
N VAL A 41 26.98 -19.35 46.40
CA VAL A 41 27.08 -19.37 47.86
C VAL A 41 25.84 -20.05 48.45
N ALA A 42 26.05 -20.94 49.43
CA ALA A 42 25.08 -21.82 50.07
C ALA A 42 23.95 -21.12 50.86
N PRO A 43 22.80 -21.80 51.02
CA PRO A 43 21.60 -21.21 51.56
C PRO A 43 21.52 -21.23 53.12
N THR A 44 21.09 -20.14 53.71
CA THR A 44 20.65 -20.05 55.09
C THR A 44 19.16 -20.37 55.21
N ALA A 45 18.78 -21.07 56.28
CA ALA A 45 17.47 -21.69 56.55
C ALA A 45 16.31 -20.67 56.73
N PRO A 46 15.06 -21.09 56.44
CA PRO A 46 13.91 -20.19 56.40
C PRO A 46 13.25 -20.01 57.75
N THR A 47 12.90 -18.75 58.07
CA THR A 47 12.02 -18.36 59.17
C THR A 47 10.56 -18.43 58.75
N ALA A 48 9.70 -18.97 59.60
CA ALA A 48 8.28 -19.24 59.37
C ALA A 48 7.43 -18.00 59.02
N PRO A 49 6.40 -18.13 58.17
CA PRO A 49 5.59 -17.01 57.72
C PRO A 49 4.46 -16.68 58.68
N THR A 50 4.33 -15.38 58.98
CA THR A 50 3.18 -14.77 59.66
C THR A 50 2.01 -14.59 58.69
N ALA A 51 0.79 -14.94 59.10
CA ALA A 51 -0.43 -14.90 58.31
C ALA A 51 -0.75 -13.51 57.76
N PRO A 52 -1.22 -13.38 56.51
CA PRO A 52 -1.57 -12.09 55.93
C PRO A 52 -2.97 -11.66 56.34
N THR A 53 -3.07 -10.42 56.85
CA THR A 53 -4.29 -9.68 57.08
C THR A 53 -4.89 -9.27 55.73
N ALA A 54 -6.18 -9.53 55.52
CA ALA A 54 -6.91 -9.21 54.28
C ALA A 54 -6.85 -7.70 53.94
N PRO A 55 -6.59 -7.34 52.69
CA PRO A 55 -6.62 -5.92 52.30
C PRO A 55 -8.05 -5.44 52.09
N LYS A 56 -8.34 -4.30 52.75
CA LYS A 56 -9.55 -3.52 52.61
C LYS A 56 -9.66 -3.00 51.17
N VAL A 57 -10.74 -3.35 50.48
CA VAL A 57 -11.05 -2.88 49.11
C VAL A 57 -11.19 -1.36 49.13
N ALA A 58 -10.24 -0.67 48.54
CA ALA A 58 -10.36 0.76 48.26
C ALA A 58 -11.26 0.94 47.03
N THR A 59 -12.37 1.63 47.22
CA THR A 59 -13.26 2.08 46.16
C THR A 59 -12.53 3.12 45.30
N ILE A 60 -12.12 2.73 44.11
CA ILE A 60 -11.54 3.68 43.14
C ILE A 60 -12.71 4.39 42.46
N SER A 61 -12.90 5.65 42.79
CA SER A 61 -13.78 6.57 42.07
C SER A 61 -13.13 6.91 40.74
N ASN A 62 -13.71 6.42 39.66
CA ASN A 62 -13.30 6.75 38.27
C ASN A 62 -13.64 8.22 37.95
N PRO A 63 -12.70 8.97 37.31
CA PRO A 63 -13.03 10.25 36.67
C PRO A 63 -13.80 10.02 35.38
N PRO A 64 -14.72 10.92 34.96
CA PRO A 64 -15.50 10.76 33.77
C PRO A 64 -14.66 11.11 32.53
N GLY A 65 -14.11 10.10 31.89
CA GLY A 65 -13.61 10.18 30.49
C GLY A 65 -14.62 9.52 29.54
N PRO A 66 -14.66 9.85 28.28
CA PRO A 66 -15.57 9.24 27.32
C PRO A 66 -15.11 7.82 27.05
N LEU A 67 -15.44 6.91 27.95
CA LEU A 67 -15.28 5.49 27.75
C LEU A 67 -16.45 5.02 26.88
N VAL A 68 -16.14 4.46 25.74
CA VAL A 68 -17.06 3.61 24.98
C VAL A 68 -17.50 2.51 25.94
N ASN A 69 -18.67 2.65 26.54
CA ASN A 69 -19.29 1.65 27.41
C ASN A 69 -19.72 0.49 26.51
N LEU A 70 -18.82 -0.44 26.26
CA LEU A 70 -19.15 -1.76 25.74
C LEU A 70 -19.84 -2.51 26.89
N GLN A 71 -21.15 -2.27 27.06
CA GLN A 71 -22.00 -3.08 27.91
C GLN A 71 -22.14 -4.46 27.28
N ILE A 72 -21.18 -5.34 27.54
CA ILE A 72 -21.31 -6.79 27.39
C ILE A 72 -22.07 -7.27 28.62
N GLY A 73 -23.38 -7.08 28.62
CA GLY A 73 -24.23 -7.39 29.78
C GLY A 73 -25.60 -7.91 29.37
N ASN A 74 -25.86 -9.18 29.69
CA ASN A 74 -27.19 -9.81 29.88
C ASN A 74 -28.27 -9.62 28.80
N GLY A 75 -27.92 -9.90 27.55
CA GLY A 75 -28.89 -10.24 26.51
C GLY A 75 -28.43 -11.53 25.83
N ASN A 76 -29.34 -12.37 25.42
CA ASN A 76 -29.13 -13.70 24.84
C ASN A 76 -27.73 -13.86 24.21
N GLU A 77 -26.94 -14.84 24.65
CA GLU A 77 -25.55 -15.11 24.19
C GLU A 77 -25.40 -15.06 22.65
N ARG A 78 -26.44 -15.43 21.92
CA ARG A 78 -26.48 -15.36 20.45
C ARG A 78 -26.48 -13.93 19.90
N GLN A 79 -27.08 -12.96 20.58
CA GLN A 79 -27.08 -11.56 20.14
C GLN A 79 -25.72 -10.91 20.42
N ASN A 80 -25.10 -11.23 21.54
CA ASN A 80 -23.76 -10.73 21.91
C ASN A 80 -22.69 -11.28 20.96
N LEU A 81 -22.79 -12.56 20.57
CA LEU A 81 -21.92 -13.20 19.58
C LEU A 81 -22.08 -12.55 18.20
N SER A 82 -23.34 -12.28 17.79
CA SER A 82 -23.62 -11.60 16.52
C SER A 82 -23.01 -10.19 16.48
N THR A 83 -23.14 -9.41 17.55
CA THR A 83 -22.56 -8.06 17.65
C THR A 83 -21.03 -8.11 17.67
N ALA A 84 -20.44 -9.04 18.42
CA ALA A 84 -18.98 -9.21 18.46
C ALA A 84 -18.42 -9.58 17.05
N ILE A 85 -19.05 -10.50 16.35
CA ILE A 85 -18.69 -10.88 14.97
C ILE A 85 -18.82 -9.66 14.05
N GLN A 86 -19.91 -8.90 14.16
CA GLN A 86 -20.10 -7.69 13.34
C GLN A 86 -19.01 -6.65 13.56
N ILE A 87 -18.61 -6.42 14.82
CA ILE A 87 -17.51 -5.49 15.16
C ILE A 87 -16.19 -5.98 14.54
N VAL A 88 -15.87 -7.27 14.68
CA VAL A 88 -14.66 -7.86 14.10
C VAL A 88 -14.65 -7.71 12.57
N VAL A 89 -15.76 -8.00 11.91
CA VAL A 89 -15.89 -7.84 10.45
C VAL A 89 -15.72 -6.40 10.03
N VAL A 90 -16.36 -5.44 10.70
CA VAL A 90 -16.23 -4.01 10.41
C VAL A 90 -14.79 -3.54 10.62
N MET A 91 -14.14 -3.93 11.73
CA MET A 91 -12.74 -3.60 11.99
C MET A 91 -11.81 -4.17 10.90
N THR A 92 -12.04 -5.43 10.49
CA THR A 92 -11.28 -6.07 9.43
C THR A 92 -11.47 -5.36 8.08
N LEU A 93 -12.70 -5.01 7.73
CA LEU A 93 -12.99 -4.25 6.51
C LEU A 93 -12.35 -2.86 6.56
N LEU A 94 -12.39 -2.17 7.69
CA LEU A 94 -11.79 -0.85 7.85
C LEU A 94 -10.26 -0.88 7.71
N THR A 95 -9.60 -1.94 8.20
CA THR A 95 -8.14 -2.11 8.02
C THR A 95 -7.74 -2.49 6.60
N LEU A 96 -8.60 -3.22 5.87
CA LEU A 96 -8.34 -3.62 4.48
C LEU A 96 -8.73 -2.55 3.45
N ALA A 97 -9.65 -1.64 3.80
CA ALA A 97 -10.16 -0.63 2.87
C ALA A 97 -9.07 0.22 2.19
N PRO A 98 -8.04 0.75 2.89
CA PRO A 98 -7.00 1.54 2.24
C PRO A 98 -6.22 0.75 1.18
N SER A 99 -5.92 -0.52 1.45
CA SER A 99 -5.18 -1.37 0.50
C SER A 99 -6.02 -1.71 -0.73
N LEU A 100 -7.31 -1.97 -0.57
CA LEU A 100 -8.23 -2.19 -1.70
C LEU A 100 -8.35 -0.94 -2.58
N ILE A 101 -8.47 0.24 -1.97
CA ILE A 101 -8.52 1.52 -2.72
C ILE A 101 -7.22 1.70 -3.51
N MET A 102 -6.05 1.43 -2.94
CA MET A 102 -4.77 1.52 -3.66
C MET A 102 -4.72 0.55 -4.84
N LEU A 103 -5.24 -0.68 -4.69
CA LEU A 103 -5.30 -1.66 -5.78
C LEU A 103 -6.25 -1.26 -6.91
N MET A 104 -7.27 -0.43 -6.65
CA MET A 104 -8.22 0.07 -7.65
C MET A 104 -7.75 1.33 -8.39
N THR A 105 -6.56 1.83 -8.07
CA THR A 105 -6.00 3.06 -8.64
C THR A 105 -4.75 2.78 -9.47
N SER A 106 -4.17 3.83 -10.07
CA SER A 106 -2.91 3.77 -10.81
C SER A 106 -1.68 3.47 -9.92
N PHE A 107 -1.83 3.43 -8.59
CA PHE A 107 -0.73 3.27 -7.63
C PHE A 107 0.12 2.02 -7.89
N THR A 108 -0.53 0.89 -8.14
CA THR A 108 0.15 -0.40 -8.35
C THR A 108 1.16 -0.35 -9.48
N ARG A 109 0.79 0.17 -10.66
CA ARG A 109 1.70 0.31 -11.80
C ARG A 109 2.88 1.22 -11.47
N ILE A 110 2.59 2.37 -10.87
CA ILE A 110 3.60 3.39 -10.60
C ILE A 110 4.65 2.88 -9.61
N VAL A 111 4.22 2.29 -8.47
CA VAL A 111 5.16 1.82 -7.45
C VAL A 111 6.04 0.68 -7.95
N ILE A 112 5.49 -0.23 -8.75
CA ILE A 112 6.25 -1.34 -9.34
C ILE A 112 7.29 -0.81 -10.34
N VAL A 113 6.90 0.07 -11.26
CA VAL A 113 7.82 0.61 -12.28
C VAL A 113 8.92 1.44 -11.62
N LEU A 114 8.63 2.28 -10.63
CA LEU A 114 9.65 3.02 -9.88
C LEU A 114 10.58 2.07 -9.09
N GLY A 115 10.05 0.94 -8.60
CA GLY A 115 10.85 -0.13 -8.01
C GLY A 115 11.83 -0.74 -9.01
N PHE A 116 11.41 -0.98 -10.25
CA PHE A 116 12.27 -1.45 -11.33
C PHE A 116 13.38 -0.44 -11.69
N VAL A 117 13.07 0.86 -11.74
CA VAL A 117 14.07 1.92 -11.96
C VAL A 117 15.18 1.83 -10.91
N ARG A 118 14.82 1.76 -9.64
CA ARG A 118 15.78 1.62 -8.54
C ARG A 118 16.67 0.37 -8.70
N THR A 119 16.04 -0.75 -9.02
CA THR A 119 16.76 -2.02 -9.23
C THR A 119 17.69 -1.95 -10.43
N ALA A 120 17.25 -1.35 -11.55
CA ALA A 120 18.04 -1.19 -12.77
C ALA A 120 19.29 -0.32 -12.54
N LEU A 121 19.17 0.73 -11.71
CA LEU A 121 20.31 1.57 -11.33
C LEU A 121 21.36 0.83 -10.48
N GLY A 122 21.03 -0.33 -9.90
CA GLY A 122 21.96 -1.10 -9.06
C GLY A 122 22.15 -0.54 -7.66
N VAL A 123 21.29 0.35 -7.19
CA VAL A 123 21.34 0.97 -5.85
C VAL A 123 20.10 0.56 -5.04
N PRO A 124 20.09 -0.63 -4.43
CA PRO A 124 18.89 -1.18 -3.79
C PRO A 124 18.40 -0.39 -2.58
N SER A 125 19.26 0.42 -1.96
CA SER A 125 18.94 1.25 -0.79
C SER A 125 18.51 2.68 -1.13
N ALA A 126 18.73 3.15 -2.37
CA ALA A 126 18.44 4.53 -2.77
C ALA A 126 17.71 4.59 -4.12
N PRO A 127 16.64 5.38 -4.24
CA PRO A 127 15.98 6.15 -3.17
C PRO A 127 15.26 5.23 -2.15
N ALA A 128 15.07 5.74 -0.92
CA ALA A 128 14.39 4.99 0.14
C ALA A 128 12.95 4.60 -0.26
N ASN A 129 12.45 3.47 0.26
CA ASN A 129 11.09 2.98 -0.05
C ASN A 129 10.01 4.04 0.21
N GLN A 130 10.13 4.78 1.31
CA GLN A 130 9.17 5.83 1.68
C GLN A 130 9.10 6.93 0.61
N LEU A 131 10.25 7.31 0.02
CA LEU A 131 10.29 8.30 -1.05
C LEU A 131 9.59 7.77 -2.31
N LEU A 132 9.84 6.52 -2.70
CA LEU A 132 9.17 5.89 -3.86
C LEU A 132 7.66 5.80 -3.65
N ILE A 133 7.22 5.38 -2.46
CA ILE A 133 5.80 5.32 -2.11
C ILE A 133 5.19 6.73 -2.15
N GLY A 134 5.88 7.74 -1.58
CA GLY A 134 5.42 9.12 -1.59
C GLY A 134 5.25 9.69 -3.00
N ILE A 135 6.25 9.49 -3.87
CA ILE A 135 6.17 9.90 -5.28
C ILE A 135 5.04 9.14 -6.00
N SER A 136 4.92 7.82 -5.75
CA SER A 136 3.86 7.01 -6.36
C SER A 136 2.47 7.51 -5.97
N LEU A 137 2.25 7.87 -4.71
CA LEU A 137 1.00 8.44 -4.23
C LEU A 137 0.72 9.80 -4.88
N PHE A 138 1.73 10.65 -5.01
CA PHE A 138 1.58 11.96 -5.60
C PHE A 138 1.17 11.88 -7.09
N ILE A 139 1.83 11.00 -7.84
CA ILE A 139 1.51 10.75 -9.26
C ILE A 139 0.12 10.11 -9.38
N THR A 140 -0.20 9.14 -8.51
CA THR A 140 -1.52 8.50 -8.45
C THR A 140 -2.62 9.54 -8.26
N PHE A 141 -2.44 10.45 -7.30
CA PHE A 141 -3.41 11.51 -7.05
C PHE A 141 -3.62 12.38 -8.29
N PHE A 142 -2.53 12.73 -8.98
CA PHE A 142 -2.60 13.52 -10.21
C PHE A 142 -3.37 12.80 -11.32
N ILE A 143 -3.08 11.51 -11.55
CA ILE A 143 -3.75 10.70 -12.58
C ILE A 143 -5.22 10.45 -12.23
N MET A 144 -5.54 10.23 -10.95
CA MET A 144 -6.90 9.93 -10.49
C MET A 144 -7.78 11.19 -10.30
N THR A 145 -7.22 12.40 -10.46
CA THR A 145 -7.98 13.65 -10.33
C THR A 145 -9.28 13.68 -11.16
N PRO A 146 -9.30 13.32 -12.46
CA PRO A 146 -10.54 13.31 -13.25
C PRO A 146 -11.58 12.34 -12.69
N VAL A 147 -11.16 11.13 -12.29
CA VAL A 147 -12.04 10.12 -11.68
C VAL A 147 -12.62 10.64 -10.37
N TRP A 148 -11.79 11.28 -9.54
CA TRP A 148 -12.23 11.89 -8.28
C TRP A 148 -13.27 13.01 -8.50
N ASN A 149 -13.04 13.89 -9.47
CA ASN A 149 -13.99 14.96 -9.80
C ASN A 149 -15.34 14.36 -10.22
N GLU A 150 -15.32 13.31 -11.01
CA GLU A 150 -16.54 12.63 -11.46
C GLU A 150 -17.30 11.97 -10.28
N ILE A 151 -16.60 11.35 -9.33
CA ILE A 151 -17.19 10.82 -8.10
C ILE A 151 -17.80 11.96 -7.27
N GLN A 152 -17.07 13.07 -7.13
CA GLN A 152 -17.55 14.22 -6.37
C GLN A 152 -18.84 14.80 -6.96
N ASP A 153 -18.88 14.98 -8.28
CA ASP A 153 -20.00 15.61 -8.96
C ASP A 153 -21.23 14.68 -9.04
N LYS A 154 -21.05 13.39 -9.28
CA LYS A 154 -22.15 12.43 -9.47
C LYS A 154 -22.66 11.78 -8.17
N ALA A 155 -21.80 11.59 -7.17
CA ALA A 155 -22.17 10.87 -5.96
C ALA A 155 -22.12 11.75 -4.70
N ILE A 156 -20.97 12.38 -4.41
CA ILE A 156 -20.78 13.07 -3.13
C ILE A 156 -21.65 14.34 -3.05
N THR A 157 -21.65 15.17 -4.09
CA THR A 157 -22.39 16.44 -4.10
C THR A 157 -23.91 16.22 -4.02
N PRO A 158 -24.54 15.31 -4.82
CA PRO A 158 -25.96 15.02 -4.69
C PRO A 158 -26.33 14.37 -3.35
N TYR A 159 -25.46 13.51 -2.80
CA TYR A 159 -25.68 12.90 -1.49
C TYR A 159 -25.66 13.93 -0.36
N MET A 160 -24.71 14.88 -0.38
CA MET A 160 -24.64 15.97 0.60
C MET A 160 -25.80 16.97 0.46
N ALA A 161 -26.42 17.04 -0.72
CA ALA A 161 -27.61 17.84 -0.98
C ALA A 161 -28.93 17.08 -0.68
N GLU A 162 -28.83 15.87 -0.08
CA GLU A 162 -29.97 14.99 0.26
C GLU A 162 -30.86 14.62 -0.95
N GLN A 163 -30.29 14.66 -2.17
CA GLN A 163 -31.01 14.35 -3.41
C GLN A 163 -31.05 12.85 -3.72
N ILE A 164 -30.07 12.10 -3.20
CA ILE A 164 -29.93 10.66 -3.39
C ILE A 164 -29.68 9.97 -2.05
N ASN A 165 -30.05 8.67 -1.97
CA ASN A 165 -29.80 7.88 -0.78
C ASN A 165 -28.36 7.29 -0.76
N SER A 166 -27.95 6.71 0.38
CA SER A 166 -26.60 6.17 0.55
C SER A 166 -26.25 5.01 -0.40
N ASN A 167 -27.23 4.17 -0.75
CA ASN A 167 -27.00 3.04 -1.66
C ASN A 167 -26.77 3.54 -3.10
N GLU A 168 -27.62 4.48 -3.54
CA GLU A 168 -27.50 5.11 -4.85
C GLU A 168 -26.18 5.91 -4.97
N ALA A 169 -25.81 6.64 -3.92
CA ALA A 169 -24.52 7.35 -3.88
C ALA A 169 -23.32 6.39 -4.00
N MET A 170 -23.40 5.20 -3.38
CA MET A 170 -22.37 4.18 -3.48
C MET A 170 -22.25 3.64 -4.91
N ASP A 171 -23.37 3.31 -5.55
CA ASP A 171 -23.40 2.82 -6.92
C ASP A 171 -22.82 3.85 -7.90
N LEU A 172 -23.22 5.13 -7.75
CA LEU A 172 -22.71 6.22 -8.56
C LEU A 172 -21.22 6.53 -8.30
N ALA A 173 -20.72 6.27 -7.09
CA ALA A 173 -19.29 6.43 -6.78
C ALA A 173 -18.41 5.31 -7.37
N ILE A 174 -18.95 4.10 -7.49
CA ILE A 174 -18.24 2.94 -8.03
C ILE A 174 -18.08 3.05 -9.56
N GLU A 175 -19.04 3.65 -10.27
CA GLU A 175 -19.07 3.69 -11.73
C GLU A 175 -17.84 4.37 -12.38
N PRO A 176 -17.37 5.55 -11.94
CA PRO A 176 -16.16 6.16 -12.47
C PRO A 176 -14.90 5.30 -12.22
N LEU A 177 -14.81 4.62 -11.06
CA LEU A 177 -13.72 3.71 -10.76
C LEU A 177 -13.75 2.47 -11.68
N ARG A 178 -14.94 1.89 -11.90
CA ARG A 178 -15.13 0.77 -12.83
C ARG A 178 -14.70 1.17 -14.24
N THR A 179 -15.13 2.32 -14.72
CA THR A 179 -14.80 2.85 -16.04
C THR A 179 -13.28 3.05 -16.18
N PHE A 180 -12.63 3.60 -15.17
CA PHE A 180 -11.16 3.75 -15.14
C PHE A 180 -10.48 2.39 -15.21
N MET A 181 -10.86 1.43 -14.37
CA MET A 181 -10.25 0.09 -14.35
C MET A 181 -10.44 -0.63 -15.68
N LEU A 182 -11.64 -0.62 -16.25
CA LEU A 182 -11.92 -1.28 -17.54
C LEU A 182 -11.12 -0.68 -18.69
N ARG A 183 -10.91 0.64 -18.71
CA ARG A 183 -10.09 1.32 -19.71
C ARG A 183 -8.63 0.86 -19.68
N GLN A 184 -8.12 0.51 -18.50
CA GLN A 184 -6.74 0.07 -18.29
C GLN A 184 -6.58 -1.46 -18.36
N THR A 185 -7.69 -2.21 -18.32
CA THR A 185 -7.67 -3.68 -18.34
C THR A 185 -7.63 -4.21 -19.76
N ARG A 186 -6.79 -5.19 -20.00
CA ARG A 186 -6.73 -5.90 -21.31
C ARG A 186 -7.96 -6.80 -21.45
N PRO A 187 -8.57 -6.86 -22.63
CA PRO A 187 -9.75 -7.69 -22.86
C PRO A 187 -9.54 -9.17 -22.50
N GLY A 188 -8.38 -9.74 -22.82
CA GLY A 188 -8.08 -11.14 -22.49
C GLY A 188 -8.05 -11.46 -21.00
N GLU A 189 -7.71 -10.49 -20.14
CA GLU A 189 -7.76 -10.69 -18.69
C GLU A 189 -9.22 -10.66 -18.18
N VAL A 190 -10.07 -9.84 -18.80
CA VAL A 190 -11.51 -9.81 -18.49
C VAL A 190 -12.16 -11.13 -18.91
N ASP A 191 -11.89 -11.60 -20.11
CA ASP A 191 -12.42 -12.87 -20.63
C ASP A 191 -12.00 -14.05 -19.74
N PHE A 192 -10.73 -14.08 -19.31
CA PHE A 192 -10.22 -15.11 -18.39
C PHE A 192 -11.01 -15.17 -17.08
N PHE A 193 -11.27 -14.02 -16.45
CA PHE A 193 -12.03 -13.99 -15.19
C PHE A 193 -13.53 -14.20 -15.38
N LEU A 194 -14.09 -13.89 -16.56
CA LEU A 194 -15.46 -14.26 -16.91
C LEU A 194 -15.63 -15.76 -17.01
N ASP A 195 -14.72 -16.43 -17.72
CA ASP A 195 -14.72 -17.90 -17.85
C ASP A 195 -14.56 -18.57 -16.48
N LEU A 196 -13.65 -18.06 -15.62
CA LEU A 196 -13.45 -18.56 -14.27
C LEU A 196 -14.69 -18.39 -13.38
N ALA A 197 -15.44 -17.30 -13.59
CA ALA A 197 -16.70 -17.04 -12.86
C ALA A 197 -17.89 -17.82 -13.41
N GLY A 198 -17.72 -18.61 -14.47
CA GLY A 198 -18.81 -19.33 -15.14
C GLY A 198 -19.82 -18.41 -15.81
N MET A 199 -19.42 -17.16 -16.12
CA MET A 199 -20.25 -16.17 -16.76
C MET A 199 -19.96 -16.19 -18.26
N GLY A 200 -21.01 -16.26 -19.09
CA GLY A 200 -20.87 -16.11 -20.53
C GLY A 200 -20.43 -14.68 -20.91
N ARG A 201 -20.26 -14.43 -22.21
CA ARG A 201 -19.94 -13.09 -22.71
C ARG A 201 -20.97 -12.09 -22.23
N THR A 202 -20.54 -11.20 -21.33
CA THR A 202 -21.37 -10.16 -20.70
C THR A 202 -20.97 -8.81 -21.26
N GLU A 203 -21.92 -7.91 -21.45
CA GLU A 203 -21.60 -6.55 -21.86
C GLU A 203 -20.73 -5.84 -20.82
N VAL A 204 -19.85 -4.97 -21.31
CA VAL A 204 -18.87 -4.25 -20.45
C VAL A 204 -19.53 -3.47 -19.30
N LYS A 205 -20.77 -3.01 -19.52
CA LYS A 205 -21.56 -2.26 -18.52
C LYS A 205 -22.03 -3.13 -17.35
N ASP A 206 -22.28 -4.42 -17.59
CA ASP A 206 -22.89 -5.33 -16.62
C ASP A 206 -21.84 -6.20 -15.91
N LEU A 207 -20.55 -5.91 -16.13
CA LEU A 207 -19.44 -6.65 -15.51
C LEU A 207 -19.42 -6.42 -13.98
N PRO A 208 -19.55 -7.48 -13.16
CA PRO A 208 -19.49 -7.33 -11.72
C PRO A 208 -18.06 -6.99 -11.25
N MET A 209 -17.93 -6.19 -10.20
CA MET A 209 -16.65 -5.78 -9.64
C MET A 209 -15.75 -6.96 -9.24
N ARG A 210 -16.34 -8.10 -8.86
CA ARG A 210 -15.61 -9.36 -8.57
C ARG A 210 -14.81 -9.91 -9.75
N VAL A 211 -15.17 -9.53 -10.99
CA VAL A 211 -14.46 -9.87 -12.23
C VAL A 211 -13.50 -8.74 -12.62
N VAL A 212 -13.99 -7.50 -12.58
CA VAL A 212 -13.24 -6.32 -13.02
C VAL A 212 -11.99 -6.09 -12.16
N LEU A 213 -12.11 -6.18 -10.84
CA LEU A 213 -11.00 -5.88 -9.93
C LEU A 213 -9.81 -6.83 -10.12
N PRO A 214 -9.96 -8.16 -10.08
CA PRO A 214 -8.82 -9.05 -10.28
C PRO A 214 -8.25 -8.99 -11.71
N ALA A 215 -9.10 -8.82 -12.73
CA ALA A 215 -8.67 -8.63 -14.11
C ALA A 215 -7.80 -7.36 -14.25
N PHE A 216 -8.23 -6.26 -13.64
CA PHE A 216 -7.46 -5.02 -13.60
C PHE A 216 -6.11 -5.20 -12.92
N VAL A 217 -6.07 -5.80 -11.73
CA VAL A 217 -4.81 -6.00 -10.98
C VAL A 217 -3.81 -6.83 -11.77
N ILE A 218 -4.24 -7.92 -12.41
CA ILE A 218 -3.36 -8.75 -13.25
C ILE A 218 -2.89 -7.97 -14.47
N SER A 219 -3.78 -7.21 -15.11
CA SER A 219 -3.43 -6.34 -16.26
C SER A 219 -2.39 -5.28 -15.86
N GLU A 220 -2.57 -4.64 -14.69
CA GLU A 220 -1.62 -3.65 -14.15
C GLU A 220 -0.26 -4.27 -13.84
N LEU A 221 -0.22 -5.44 -13.21
CA LEU A 221 1.01 -6.18 -12.97
C LEU A 221 1.74 -6.47 -14.27
N ARG A 222 1.06 -7.03 -15.26
CA ARG A 222 1.64 -7.36 -16.56
C ARG A 222 2.21 -6.11 -17.27
N THR A 223 1.46 -5.02 -17.28
CA THR A 223 1.89 -3.76 -17.88
C THR A 223 3.08 -3.16 -17.13
N SER A 224 3.06 -3.19 -15.80
CA SER A 224 4.18 -2.73 -14.96
C SER A 224 5.46 -3.50 -15.23
N PHE A 225 5.37 -4.83 -15.33
CA PHE A 225 6.52 -5.68 -15.66
C PHE A 225 7.06 -5.42 -17.05
N GLN A 226 6.18 -5.20 -18.04
CA GLN A 226 6.60 -4.85 -19.40
C GLN A 226 7.34 -3.51 -19.43
N MET A 227 6.81 -2.47 -18.79
CA MET A 227 7.46 -1.16 -18.68
C MET A 227 8.78 -1.28 -17.91
N GLY A 228 8.78 -1.99 -16.78
CA GLY A 228 9.96 -2.22 -15.98
C GLY A 228 11.07 -2.92 -16.77
N PHE A 229 10.72 -3.93 -17.54
CA PHE A 229 11.66 -4.63 -18.41
C PHE A 229 12.28 -3.71 -19.47
N LEU A 230 11.48 -2.88 -20.13
CA LEU A 230 11.97 -1.93 -21.12
C LEU A 230 12.95 -0.92 -20.49
N ILE A 231 12.68 -0.45 -19.28
CA ILE A 231 13.58 0.43 -18.54
C ILE A 231 14.88 -0.30 -18.18
N PHE A 232 14.82 -1.60 -17.90
CA PHE A 232 15.98 -2.39 -17.50
C PHE A 232 16.97 -2.64 -18.64
N ILE A 233 16.51 -2.74 -19.89
CA ILE A 233 17.34 -3.07 -21.05
C ILE A 233 18.60 -2.20 -21.18
N PRO A 234 18.53 -0.85 -21.20
CA PRO A 234 19.73 -0.03 -21.38
C PRO A 234 20.77 -0.23 -20.26
N PHE A 235 20.31 -0.47 -19.04
CA PHE A 235 21.20 -0.72 -17.90
C PHE A 235 21.85 -2.11 -17.97
N LEU A 236 21.11 -3.10 -18.48
CA LEU A 236 21.64 -4.45 -18.69
C LEU A 236 22.72 -4.45 -19.77
N VAL A 237 22.57 -3.63 -20.83
CA VAL A 237 23.61 -3.46 -21.84
C VAL A 237 24.88 -2.88 -21.25
N ILE A 238 24.79 -1.88 -20.35
CA ILE A 238 25.94 -1.34 -19.64
C ILE A 238 26.62 -2.41 -18.80
N ASP A 239 25.87 -3.19 -18.03
CA ASP A 239 26.42 -4.29 -17.22
C ASP A 239 27.20 -5.28 -18.09
N PHE A 240 26.63 -5.67 -19.23
CA PHE A 240 27.26 -6.59 -20.16
C PHE A 240 28.55 -6.03 -20.76
N LEU A 241 28.54 -4.76 -21.21
CA LEU A 241 29.73 -4.10 -21.78
C LEU A 241 30.85 -3.99 -20.75
N VAL A 242 30.54 -3.58 -19.52
CA VAL A 242 31.51 -3.47 -18.43
C VAL A 242 32.09 -4.85 -18.09
N ALA A 243 31.23 -5.85 -17.94
CA ALA A 243 31.68 -7.22 -17.63
C ALA A 243 32.59 -7.77 -18.73
N SER A 244 32.22 -7.60 -20.00
CA SER A 244 33.00 -8.05 -21.14
C SER A 244 34.38 -7.38 -21.21
N THR A 245 34.45 -6.07 -20.99
CA THR A 245 35.72 -5.31 -20.99
C THR A 245 36.63 -5.74 -19.84
N LEU A 246 36.12 -5.88 -18.62
CA LEU A 246 36.91 -6.35 -17.47
C LEU A 246 37.45 -7.75 -17.67
N MET A 247 36.63 -8.66 -18.21
CA MET A 247 37.08 -10.03 -18.52
C MET A 247 38.16 -10.03 -19.59
N SER A 248 38.07 -9.19 -20.63
CA SER A 248 39.10 -9.11 -21.68
C SER A 248 40.42 -8.56 -21.16
N MET A 249 40.39 -7.73 -20.13
CA MET A 249 41.61 -7.22 -19.43
C MET A 249 42.18 -8.20 -18.39
N GLY A 250 41.58 -9.38 -18.20
CA GLY A 250 42.02 -10.38 -17.23
C GLY A 250 41.64 -10.06 -15.78
N MET A 251 40.79 -9.07 -15.52
CA MET A 251 40.39 -8.63 -14.18
C MET A 251 39.21 -9.45 -13.65
N MET A 252 39.36 -10.79 -13.55
CA MET A 252 38.29 -11.70 -13.13
C MET A 252 37.87 -11.56 -11.67
N MET A 253 38.73 -11.00 -10.79
CA MET A 253 38.46 -10.88 -9.36
C MET A 253 37.67 -9.61 -8.99
N MET A 254 37.55 -8.63 -9.90
CA MET A 254 36.84 -7.42 -9.63
C MET A 254 35.33 -7.58 -9.99
N PRO A 255 34.38 -7.33 -9.05
CA PRO A 255 32.96 -7.42 -9.38
C PRO A 255 32.56 -6.35 -10.41
N PRO A 256 32.03 -6.74 -11.58
CA PRO A 256 31.67 -5.78 -12.65
C PRO A 256 30.67 -4.72 -12.22
N THR A 257 29.80 -5.05 -11.26
CA THR A 257 28.77 -4.16 -10.72
C THR A 257 29.33 -2.90 -10.09
N MET A 258 30.53 -2.94 -9.48
CA MET A 258 31.15 -1.76 -8.87
C MET A 258 31.57 -0.73 -9.92
N VAL A 259 32.01 -1.19 -11.10
CA VAL A 259 32.40 -0.31 -12.22
C VAL A 259 31.19 0.13 -13.03
N ALA A 260 30.19 -0.73 -13.20
CA ALA A 260 28.98 -0.44 -13.94
C ALA A 260 28.08 0.62 -13.24
N LEU A 261 28.05 0.64 -11.91
CA LEU A 261 27.18 1.52 -11.14
C LEU A 261 27.40 3.02 -11.46
N PRO A 262 28.62 3.58 -11.43
CA PRO A 262 28.86 4.97 -11.81
C PRO A 262 28.40 5.29 -13.24
N LEU A 263 28.59 4.36 -14.19
CA LEU A 263 28.21 4.55 -15.59
C LEU A 263 26.68 4.54 -15.75
N LYS A 264 25.98 3.69 -15.02
CA LYS A 264 24.51 3.66 -14.99
C LYS A 264 23.93 4.96 -14.44
N LEU A 265 24.47 5.46 -13.33
CA LEU A 265 24.03 6.72 -12.74
C LEU A 265 24.30 7.89 -13.68
N LEU A 266 25.49 7.94 -14.30
CA LEU A 266 25.85 8.97 -15.27
C LEU A 266 24.87 8.97 -16.45
N LEU A 267 24.61 7.80 -17.05
CA LEU A 267 23.65 7.68 -18.14
C LEU A 267 22.26 8.19 -17.73
N PHE A 268 21.78 7.72 -16.57
CA PHE A 268 20.45 8.08 -16.07
C PHE A 268 20.29 9.59 -15.85
N VAL A 269 21.33 10.26 -15.34
CA VAL A 269 21.33 11.71 -15.14
C VAL A 269 21.41 12.44 -16.48
N LEU A 270 22.26 11.98 -17.43
CA LEU A 270 22.42 12.62 -18.73
C LEU A 270 21.13 12.62 -19.58
N VAL A 271 20.29 11.60 -19.44
CA VAL A 271 19.02 11.48 -20.19
C VAL A 271 17.82 12.05 -19.44
N ASP A 272 18.02 12.74 -18.31
CA ASP A 272 16.93 13.15 -17.42
C ASP A 272 15.99 11.99 -17.06
N GLY A 273 16.56 10.86 -16.63
CA GLY A 273 15.87 9.60 -16.47
C GLY A 273 14.61 9.65 -15.59
N TRP A 274 14.61 10.46 -14.52
CA TRP A 274 13.42 10.64 -13.69
C TRP A 274 12.26 11.27 -14.47
N GLN A 275 12.52 12.32 -15.22
CA GLN A 275 11.50 12.99 -16.03
C GLN A 275 10.97 12.07 -17.11
N LEU A 276 11.84 11.31 -17.78
CA LEU A 276 11.47 10.37 -18.84
C LEU A 276 10.59 9.25 -18.29
N VAL A 277 10.94 8.67 -17.14
CA VAL A 277 10.16 7.60 -16.50
C VAL A 277 8.79 8.12 -16.05
N ILE A 278 8.74 9.25 -15.34
CA ILE A 278 7.47 9.82 -14.85
C ILE A 278 6.56 10.18 -16.03
N ARG A 279 7.12 10.78 -17.08
CA ARG A 279 6.37 11.14 -18.29
C ARG A 279 5.80 9.92 -18.97
N SER A 280 6.61 8.87 -19.15
CA SER A 280 6.18 7.61 -19.73
C SER A 280 5.08 6.93 -18.91
N LEU A 281 5.20 6.96 -17.57
CA LEU A 281 4.17 6.46 -16.66
C LEU A 281 2.85 7.21 -16.84
N ILE A 282 2.86 8.53 -16.80
CA ILE A 282 1.64 9.35 -16.96
C ILE A 282 0.99 9.08 -18.32
N GLN A 283 1.79 9.05 -19.39
CA GLN A 283 1.32 8.79 -20.76
C GLN A 283 0.75 7.39 -20.93
N SER A 284 1.15 6.42 -20.11
CA SER A 284 0.62 5.04 -20.18
C SER A 284 -0.82 4.90 -19.67
N PHE A 285 -1.38 5.94 -19.05
CA PHE A 285 -2.76 5.97 -18.55
C PHE A 285 -3.71 6.82 -19.43
N GLY A 286 -3.16 7.57 -20.40
CA GLY A 286 -3.91 8.46 -21.31
C GLY A 286 -4.30 7.82 -22.61
#